data_6fccca62fc2fd6ed1edce862f8eb1d5c
#
_entry.id   6fccca62fc2fd6ed1edce862f8eb1d5c
#
_cell.length_a   1.000
_cell.length_b   1.000
_cell.length_c   1.000
_cell.angle_alpha   90.00
_cell.angle_beta   90.00
_cell.angle_gamma   90.00
#
_symmetry.space_group_name_H-M   'P 1'
#
loop_
_entity.id
_entity.type
_entity.pdbx_description
1 polymer ?
#
loop_
_entity_poly.entity_id
_entity_poly.type
_entity_poly.pdbx_seq_one_letter_code
_entity_poly.pdbx_strand_id
1 'polypeptide(L)'
;MKKLLALLLCLAMVATAFAACGDGSGSQSSSAPQSSQTGDSAPESSAAGGEESSEAGEPSGEAVNGTNPGNVLPIVTEPVTLTIAKERHMLDTTKSYNEKASFKNITEETGLTLEFVELAAGTAAEKVPLMLAGGDMPDVFWALLSDAQILQNTTQLVPLEGMLEDFAPNSLKTYEELGTDWRTIAIAPDDHMYGMLSRYESLYENTGDGIQIINKKWLDAVKKDVPTTLDEYYEVLKAFKEQDPNGNGQADEIPYCFSEDMWCASITNDIGMWGIGNGYGDTNSNFHIRDGKVSGTVNTPEYREYLEFFHKLYAEGLIDAEGFSQNTEVFSNKIKNNQVGTYYSWTALEYLSSEQEKDWVVLPTIAAKEGVQPVANGEIDRSTINKNGWVITTQCDHPEAALRLWDYLARDAESKMTVAMGEKGTLWDEYPEGGYYFVVPENTTPEFTFEHMKYTYGTVNNHPLLTKAETPKNDGEISPAAALRDQMVATVDKDYVPKSGQLPQSYVSPEAIDERSFIDTD
;
A
#
# COMPACT_ATOMS: atom_id res chain seq x y z
N MET A 1 -25.76 -26.08 -33.68
CA MET A 1 -25.46 -25.20 -34.84
C MET A 1 -25.04 -23.78 -34.45
N LYS A 2 -25.41 -23.22 -33.30
CA LYS A 2 -24.97 -21.85 -32.90
C LYS A 2 -23.54 -21.74 -32.37
N LYS A 3 -22.90 -22.82 -31.97
CA LYS A 3 -21.49 -22.83 -31.48
C LYS A 3 -20.43 -23.03 -32.58
N LEU A 4 -20.83 -23.44 -33.78
CA LEU A 4 -19.92 -23.61 -34.93
C LEU A 4 -19.77 -22.33 -35.75
N LEU A 5 -20.70 -21.38 -35.62
CA LEU A 5 -20.65 -20.10 -36.34
C LEU A 5 -19.75 -19.06 -35.65
N ALA A 6 -19.50 -19.19 -34.34
CA ALA A 6 -18.61 -18.31 -33.58
C ALA A 6 -17.13 -18.62 -33.83
N LEU A 7 -16.77 -19.85 -34.13
CA LEU A 7 -15.38 -20.26 -34.40
C LEU A 7 -14.88 -19.84 -35.79
N LEU A 8 -15.79 -19.64 -36.75
CA LEU A 8 -15.46 -19.22 -38.13
C LEU A 8 -15.30 -17.69 -38.26
N LEU A 9 -15.83 -16.90 -37.36
CA LEU A 9 -15.64 -15.44 -37.36
C LEU A 9 -14.31 -15.00 -36.74
N CYS A 10 -13.70 -15.78 -35.82
CA CYS A 10 -12.41 -15.49 -35.22
C CYS A 10 -11.20 -15.79 -36.12
N LEU A 11 -11.37 -16.64 -37.17
CA LEU A 11 -10.26 -16.95 -38.09
C LEU A 11 -10.15 -15.98 -39.27
N ALA A 12 -11.10 -15.09 -39.49
CA ALA A 12 -11.08 -14.13 -40.61
C ALA A 12 -10.41 -12.78 -40.29
N MET A 13 -9.99 -12.51 -39.04
CA MET A 13 -9.36 -11.23 -38.66
C MET A 13 -7.84 -11.27 -38.51
N VAL A 14 -7.16 -12.38 -38.81
CA VAL A 14 -5.70 -12.51 -38.67
C VAL A 14 -4.94 -12.35 -40.00
N ALA A 15 -5.62 -12.11 -41.13
CA ALA A 15 -4.99 -12.16 -42.46
C ALA A 15 -4.74 -10.81 -43.16
N THR A 16 -4.79 -9.65 -42.45
CA THR A 16 -4.56 -8.36 -43.12
C THR A 16 -3.63 -7.41 -42.32
N ALA A 17 -2.40 -7.84 -42.08
CA ALA A 17 -1.34 -6.93 -41.60
C ALA A 17 0.05 -7.41 -41.98
N PHE A 18 0.31 -7.58 -43.29
CA PHE A 18 1.68 -7.63 -43.82
C PHE A 18 1.67 -7.06 -45.25
N ALA A 19 2.02 -5.78 -45.37
CA ALA A 19 2.69 -5.22 -46.54
C ALA A 19 2.85 -3.71 -46.40
N ALA A 20 4.05 -3.24 -46.12
CA ALA A 20 4.71 -2.13 -46.79
C ALA A 20 6.07 -1.84 -46.18
N CYS A 21 7.10 -2.38 -46.80
CA CYS A 21 8.47 -1.87 -46.72
C CYS A 21 8.62 -0.74 -47.73
N GLY A 22 9.51 0.22 -47.45
CA GLY A 22 9.95 1.20 -48.42
C GLY A 22 11.00 2.19 -47.89
N ASP A 23 12.18 1.97 -48.33
CA ASP A 23 13.48 2.69 -48.19
C ASP A 23 13.44 4.23 -48.23
N GLY A 24 14.49 4.82 -47.68
CA GLY A 24 14.87 6.21 -47.95
C GLY A 24 15.98 6.76 -47.07
N SER A 25 17.20 6.55 -47.51
CA SER A 25 18.50 7.06 -47.04
C SER A 25 18.67 8.57 -47.16
N GLY A 26 19.52 9.16 -46.31
CA GLY A 26 20.07 10.51 -46.55
C GLY A 26 20.87 11.11 -45.41
N SER A 27 22.14 11.12 -45.56
CA SER A 27 23.27 11.54 -44.71
C SER A 27 23.51 13.06 -44.63
N GLN A 28 24.39 13.41 -43.69
CA GLN A 28 25.35 14.53 -43.58
C GLN A 28 25.06 15.55 -42.51
N SER A 29 25.83 15.62 -41.46
CA SER A 29 27.19 16.13 -41.17
C SER A 29 27.25 17.65 -40.96
N SER A 30 27.87 18.01 -39.87
CA SER A 30 28.88 19.05 -39.60
C SER A 30 28.57 19.91 -38.40
N SER A 31 29.37 19.87 -37.45
CA SER A 31 30.60 20.57 -37.05
C SER A 31 30.36 21.59 -35.93
N ALA A 32 31.16 21.39 -34.89
CA ALA A 32 31.42 22.32 -33.80
C ALA A 32 32.21 23.56 -34.27
N PRO A 33 32.30 24.62 -33.45
CA PRO A 33 33.59 24.87 -32.85
C PRO A 33 33.61 25.34 -31.39
N GLN A 34 34.76 25.09 -30.78
CA GLN A 34 35.32 25.57 -29.53
C GLN A 34 35.58 27.08 -29.47
N SER A 35 35.63 27.62 -28.26
CA SER A 35 36.71 28.45 -27.66
C SER A 35 36.14 29.17 -26.43
N SER A 36 36.73 29.40 -25.35
CA SER A 36 38.04 29.48 -24.71
C SER A 36 37.92 30.40 -23.50
N GLN A 37 38.36 29.91 -22.35
CA GLN A 37 39.18 30.54 -21.30
C GLN A 37 38.93 31.99 -20.89
N THR A 38 38.82 32.24 -19.56
CA THR A 38 39.78 32.73 -18.55
C THR A 38 39.01 33.05 -17.30
N GLY A 39 39.27 32.66 -16.08
CA GLY A 39 40.38 32.89 -15.20
C GLY A 39 40.12 34.06 -14.25
N ASP A 40 39.89 33.86 -12.96
CA ASP A 40 40.73 34.36 -11.88
C ASP A 40 40.10 34.24 -10.49
N SER A 41 40.83 33.59 -9.56
CA SER A 41 41.17 33.95 -8.18
C SER A 41 40.11 34.15 -7.09
N ALA A 42 40.28 33.30 -6.10
CA ALA A 42 39.76 33.36 -4.73
C ALA A 42 40.22 34.59 -3.93
N PRO A 43 39.65 34.88 -2.72
CA PRO A 43 40.34 34.37 -1.53
C PRO A 43 39.44 33.82 -0.39
N GLU A 44 40.11 33.02 0.43
CA GLU A 44 39.71 32.35 1.65
C GLU A 44 39.06 33.23 2.70
N SER A 45 38.11 32.62 3.45
CA SER A 45 37.93 32.96 4.86
C SER A 45 37.40 31.73 5.60
N SER A 46 38.18 31.28 6.54
CA SER A 46 38.00 30.19 7.47
C SER A 46 36.98 30.55 8.56
N ALA A 47 36.06 29.62 8.89
CA ALA A 47 35.55 29.45 10.25
C ALA A 47 35.20 27.98 10.49
N ALA A 48 35.82 27.43 11.53
CA ALA A 48 35.66 26.05 11.97
C ALA A 48 34.34 25.88 12.73
N GLY A 49 33.62 24.84 12.43
CA GLY A 49 32.57 24.23 13.25
C GLY A 49 32.72 22.72 13.11
N GLY A 50 33.15 22.06 14.20
CA GLY A 50 33.41 20.62 14.16
C GLY A 50 32.10 19.85 14.16
N GLU A 51 31.91 19.06 13.14
CA GLU A 51 31.01 17.92 13.15
C GLU A 51 31.81 16.70 13.62
N GLU A 52 31.40 16.14 14.74
CA GLU A 52 31.82 14.80 15.14
C GLU A 52 31.17 13.81 14.14
N SER A 53 31.96 13.41 13.16
CA SER A 53 31.67 12.23 12.37
C SER A 53 31.84 11.01 13.27
N SER A 54 30.75 10.32 13.60
CA SER A 54 30.81 8.96 14.13
C SER A 54 31.49 8.08 13.03
N GLU A 55 32.73 7.70 13.29
CA GLU A 55 33.42 6.67 12.50
C GLU A 55 32.59 5.37 12.58
N ALA A 56 31.89 5.05 11.50
CA ALA A 56 31.46 3.69 11.23
C ALA A 56 32.73 2.85 11.06
N GLY A 57 32.91 1.81 11.87
CA GLY A 57 34.05 0.91 11.79
C GLY A 57 34.24 0.43 10.36
N GLU A 58 35.49 0.43 9.87
CA GLU A 58 35.83 -0.13 8.56
C GLU A 58 35.33 -1.59 8.50
N PRO A 59 34.58 -2.00 7.48
CA PRO A 59 34.18 -3.38 7.31
C PRO A 59 35.41 -4.24 7.06
N SER A 60 35.65 -5.22 7.92
CA SER A 60 36.85 -6.08 7.91
C SER A 60 36.71 -7.31 7.01
N GLY A 61 35.76 -7.34 6.07
CA GLY A 61 35.49 -8.49 5.22
C GLY A 61 36.02 -8.35 3.80
N GLU A 62 36.57 -9.43 3.25
CA GLU A 62 36.82 -9.54 1.80
C GLU A 62 35.48 -9.66 1.05
N ALA A 63 35.47 -9.22 -0.23
CA ALA A 63 34.30 -9.36 -1.08
C ALA A 63 33.92 -10.84 -1.24
N VAL A 64 32.64 -11.16 -1.08
CA VAL A 64 32.08 -12.50 -1.26
C VAL A 64 31.28 -12.51 -2.57
N ASN A 65 31.56 -13.45 -3.44
CA ASN A 65 30.90 -13.56 -4.75
C ASN A 65 30.86 -12.23 -5.53
N GLY A 66 31.99 -11.46 -5.47
CA GLY A 66 32.09 -10.15 -6.09
C GLY A 66 31.31 -9.02 -5.39
N THR A 67 30.74 -9.27 -4.21
CA THR A 67 29.96 -8.30 -3.44
C THR A 67 30.74 -7.79 -2.24
N ASN A 68 30.83 -6.49 -2.07
CA ASN A 68 31.46 -5.84 -0.93
C ASN A 68 30.51 -5.88 0.30
N PRO A 69 31.01 -6.29 1.48
CA PRO A 69 30.20 -6.32 2.71
C PRO A 69 30.01 -4.91 3.31
N GLY A 70 29.16 -4.82 4.31
CA GLY A 70 28.90 -3.59 5.06
C GLY A 70 28.33 -2.46 4.19
N ASN A 71 28.80 -1.24 4.42
CA ASN A 71 28.34 -0.05 3.69
C ASN A 71 29.31 0.40 2.57
N VAL A 72 30.19 -0.51 2.11
CA VAL A 72 31.16 -0.21 1.04
C VAL A 72 30.44 -0.03 -0.30
N LEU A 73 30.79 1.03 -1.02
CA LEU A 73 30.32 1.30 -2.38
C LEU A 73 31.51 1.33 -3.36
N PRO A 74 31.32 0.91 -4.60
CA PRO A 74 30.10 0.28 -5.13
C PRO A 74 29.80 -1.06 -4.41
N ILE A 75 28.54 -1.51 -4.50
CA ILE A 75 28.13 -2.79 -3.88
C ILE A 75 28.89 -3.96 -4.47
N VAL A 76 29.15 -3.92 -5.78
CA VAL A 76 29.83 -5.00 -6.51
C VAL A 76 31.17 -4.58 -7.08
N THR A 77 32.12 -5.51 -7.13
CA THR A 77 33.48 -5.29 -7.69
C THR A 77 33.50 -5.36 -9.21
N GLU A 78 32.49 -5.99 -9.82
CA GLU A 78 32.26 -6.05 -11.27
C GLU A 78 30.78 -5.77 -11.54
N PRO A 79 30.39 -5.23 -12.70
CA PRO A 79 28.98 -4.95 -13.01
C PRO A 79 28.11 -6.20 -12.93
N VAL A 80 27.03 -6.13 -12.15
CA VAL A 80 26.03 -7.20 -11.97
C VAL A 80 24.67 -6.68 -12.39
N THR A 81 23.92 -7.51 -13.11
CA THR A 81 22.51 -7.25 -13.42
C THR A 81 21.63 -8.08 -12.50
N LEU A 82 20.65 -7.44 -11.88
CA LEU A 82 19.63 -8.11 -11.06
C LEU A 82 18.25 -7.96 -11.70
N THR A 83 17.56 -9.07 -11.82
CA THR A 83 16.15 -9.11 -12.27
C THR A 83 15.21 -9.06 -11.05
N ILE A 84 14.27 -8.11 -11.05
CA ILE A 84 13.37 -7.87 -9.90
C ILE A 84 11.93 -7.91 -10.38
N ALA A 85 11.15 -8.92 -9.94
CA ALA A 85 9.73 -8.93 -10.20
C ALA A 85 8.99 -8.00 -9.23
N LYS A 86 8.13 -7.17 -9.77
CA LYS A 86 7.31 -6.22 -9.02
C LYS A 86 5.98 -5.98 -9.72
N GLU A 87 4.88 -6.00 -8.97
CA GLU A 87 3.59 -5.59 -9.50
C GLU A 87 3.44 -4.08 -9.49
N ARG A 88 2.94 -3.52 -10.57
CA ARG A 88 2.60 -2.11 -10.67
C ARG A 88 1.28 -1.84 -9.98
N HIS A 89 1.19 -0.70 -9.31
CA HIS A 89 -0.10 -0.24 -8.82
C HIS A 89 -0.90 0.44 -9.94
N MET A 90 -2.24 0.33 -9.93
CA MET A 90 -3.11 0.93 -10.95
C MET A 90 -3.00 2.45 -11.02
N LEU A 91 -2.63 3.11 -9.92
CA LEU A 91 -2.42 4.55 -9.84
C LEU A 91 -1.00 4.99 -10.24
N ASP A 92 -0.09 4.06 -10.55
CA ASP A 92 1.28 4.38 -10.97
C ASP A 92 1.31 4.80 -12.43
N THR A 93 1.65 6.06 -12.71
CA THR A 93 1.69 6.64 -14.05
C THR A 93 3.07 6.62 -14.71
N THR A 94 4.12 6.12 -14.02
CA THR A 94 5.46 5.95 -14.62
C THR A 94 5.46 4.89 -15.71
N LYS A 95 6.45 4.91 -16.58
CA LYS A 95 6.62 3.84 -17.59
C LYS A 95 7.39 2.64 -17.04
N SER A 96 8.28 2.88 -16.07
CA SER A 96 9.09 1.85 -15.42
C SER A 96 9.46 2.27 -14.00
N TYR A 97 9.71 1.29 -13.12
CA TYR A 97 10.29 1.54 -11.79
C TYR A 97 11.64 2.24 -11.86
N ASN A 98 12.42 2.08 -12.92
CA ASN A 98 13.68 2.81 -13.14
C ASN A 98 13.53 4.34 -13.23
N GLU A 99 12.31 4.85 -13.47
CA GLU A 99 12.04 6.29 -13.49
C GLU A 99 11.88 6.90 -12.09
N LYS A 100 11.68 6.07 -11.07
CA LYS A 100 11.50 6.55 -9.70
C LYS A 100 12.81 7.08 -9.11
N ALA A 101 12.70 8.08 -8.23
CA ALA A 101 13.84 8.79 -7.66
C ALA A 101 14.91 7.87 -7.06
N SER A 102 14.46 6.83 -6.34
CA SER A 102 15.34 5.85 -5.67
C SER A 102 16.24 5.05 -6.61
N PHE A 103 15.95 5.01 -7.92
CA PHE A 103 16.68 4.18 -8.88
C PHE A 103 17.42 4.97 -9.95
N LYS A 104 17.30 6.32 -9.98
CA LYS A 104 17.90 7.16 -11.02
C LYS A 104 19.41 6.99 -11.16
N ASN A 105 20.14 6.90 -10.06
CA ASN A 105 21.60 6.82 -10.04
C ASN A 105 22.11 5.47 -9.51
N ILE A 106 21.22 4.49 -9.39
CA ILE A 106 21.55 3.23 -8.70
C ILE A 106 22.76 2.52 -9.30
N THR A 107 22.86 2.50 -10.62
CA THR A 107 23.98 1.84 -11.31
C THR A 107 25.31 2.55 -11.07
N GLU A 108 25.32 3.90 -11.09
CA GLU A 108 26.55 4.68 -10.87
C GLU A 108 27.05 4.55 -9.43
N GLU A 109 26.15 4.50 -8.47
CA GLU A 109 26.48 4.43 -7.04
C GLU A 109 26.81 3.01 -6.57
N THR A 110 26.12 2.01 -7.11
CA THR A 110 26.18 0.63 -6.61
C THR A 110 26.92 -0.34 -7.52
N GLY A 111 27.07 -0.04 -8.79
CA GLY A 111 27.57 -0.96 -9.83
C GLY A 111 26.51 -1.96 -10.32
N LEU A 112 25.29 -1.89 -9.79
CA LEU A 112 24.19 -2.79 -10.15
C LEU A 112 23.35 -2.22 -11.29
N THR A 113 23.00 -3.06 -12.24
CA THR A 113 21.96 -2.76 -13.25
C THR A 113 20.69 -3.49 -12.85
N LEU A 114 19.56 -2.77 -12.84
CA LEU A 114 18.26 -3.33 -12.43
C LEU A 114 17.36 -3.54 -13.65
N GLU A 115 16.90 -4.77 -13.83
CA GLU A 115 15.90 -5.15 -14.83
C GLU A 115 14.60 -5.52 -14.10
N PHE A 116 13.57 -4.66 -14.22
CA PHE A 116 12.28 -4.90 -13.59
C PHE A 116 11.39 -5.77 -14.48
N VAL A 117 10.99 -6.93 -13.93
CA VAL A 117 9.91 -7.76 -14.47
C VAL A 117 8.60 -7.20 -13.93
N GLU A 118 8.03 -6.21 -14.63
CA GLU A 118 6.86 -5.46 -14.19
C GLU A 118 5.57 -6.21 -14.50
N LEU A 119 4.87 -6.65 -13.44
CA LEU A 119 3.55 -7.26 -13.57
C LEU A 119 2.49 -6.16 -13.62
N ALA A 120 1.49 -6.33 -14.49
CA ALA A 120 0.36 -5.39 -14.51
C ALA A 120 -0.45 -5.49 -13.21
N ALA A 121 -1.07 -4.38 -12.80
CA ALA A 121 -1.89 -4.33 -11.59
C ALA A 121 -2.96 -5.43 -11.56
N GLY A 122 -3.06 -6.13 -10.43
CA GLY A 122 -4.01 -7.21 -10.21
C GLY A 122 -3.65 -8.55 -10.87
N THR A 123 -2.44 -8.67 -11.47
CA THR A 123 -2.05 -9.92 -12.16
C THR A 123 -1.08 -10.80 -11.38
N ALA A 124 -0.57 -10.32 -10.23
CA ALA A 124 0.42 -11.08 -9.44
C ALA A 124 -0.14 -12.41 -8.93
N ALA A 125 -1.39 -12.43 -8.50
CA ALA A 125 -2.05 -13.65 -7.99
C ALA A 125 -2.08 -14.80 -9.02
N GLU A 126 -2.13 -14.49 -10.31
CA GLU A 126 -2.09 -15.47 -11.40
C GLU A 126 -0.65 -15.77 -11.84
N LYS A 127 0.18 -14.73 -12.00
CA LYS A 127 1.51 -14.87 -12.62
C LYS A 127 2.57 -15.43 -11.69
N VAL A 128 2.55 -15.04 -10.41
CA VAL A 128 3.57 -15.48 -9.45
C VAL A 128 3.56 -17.01 -9.24
N PRO A 129 2.40 -17.68 -9.06
CA PRO A 129 2.37 -19.13 -9.00
C PRO A 129 2.92 -19.81 -10.26
N LEU A 130 2.71 -19.21 -11.46
CA LEU A 130 3.24 -19.75 -12.70
C LEU A 130 4.77 -19.62 -12.79
N MET A 131 5.34 -18.50 -12.31
CA MET A 131 6.81 -18.32 -12.23
C MET A 131 7.44 -19.35 -11.29
N LEU A 132 6.85 -19.55 -10.09
CA LEU A 132 7.32 -20.53 -9.12
C LEU A 132 7.23 -21.96 -9.66
N ALA A 133 6.10 -22.35 -10.27
CA ALA A 133 5.90 -23.69 -10.80
C ALA A 133 6.71 -23.96 -12.08
N GLY A 134 6.93 -22.93 -12.90
CA GLY A 134 7.71 -23.04 -14.15
C GLY A 134 9.21 -23.04 -13.94
N GLY A 135 9.68 -22.60 -12.78
CA GLY A 135 11.10 -22.47 -12.48
C GLY A 135 11.80 -21.35 -13.27
N ASP A 136 11.06 -20.44 -13.89
CA ASP A 136 11.57 -19.24 -14.57
C ASP A 136 11.31 -18.03 -13.66
N MET A 137 12.13 -17.95 -12.61
CA MET A 137 12.00 -16.96 -11.56
C MET A 137 12.98 -15.80 -11.77
N PRO A 138 12.63 -14.57 -11.35
CA PRO A 138 13.57 -13.47 -11.24
C PRO A 138 14.57 -13.73 -10.10
N ASP A 139 15.64 -12.93 -10.01
CA ASP A 139 16.55 -12.98 -8.86
C ASP A 139 15.81 -12.61 -7.58
N VAL A 140 14.86 -11.67 -7.67
CA VAL A 140 14.12 -11.15 -6.52
C VAL A 140 12.63 -11.01 -6.80
N PHE A 141 11.81 -11.48 -5.86
CA PHE A 141 10.41 -11.10 -5.74
C PHE A 141 10.27 -9.95 -4.72
N TRP A 142 9.85 -8.79 -5.17
CA TRP A 142 9.67 -7.62 -4.33
C TRP A 142 8.22 -7.50 -3.85
N ALA A 143 7.97 -7.94 -2.61
CA ALA A 143 6.66 -7.94 -1.95
C ALA A 143 5.55 -8.61 -2.79
N LEU A 144 5.84 -9.76 -3.37
CA LEU A 144 4.92 -10.51 -4.24
C LEU A 144 4.52 -11.86 -3.66
N LEU A 145 5.31 -12.43 -2.74
CA LEU A 145 5.06 -13.76 -2.20
C LEU A 145 4.23 -13.69 -0.92
N SER A 146 3.17 -14.48 -0.86
CA SER A 146 2.45 -14.76 0.38
C SER A 146 3.22 -15.75 1.27
N ASP A 147 2.86 -15.82 2.55
CA ASP A 147 3.43 -16.80 3.49
C ASP A 147 3.28 -18.23 2.99
N ALA A 148 2.11 -18.57 2.46
CA ALA A 148 1.85 -19.90 1.92
C ALA A 148 2.77 -20.21 0.72
N GLN A 149 3.00 -19.26 -0.17
CA GLN A 149 3.89 -19.44 -1.31
C GLN A 149 5.34 -19.63 -0.86
N ILE A 150 5.80 -18.88 0.16
CA ILE A 150 7.14 -19.07 0.73
C ILE A 150 7.26 -20.47 1.31
N LEU A 151 6.37 -20.87 2.21
CA LEU A 151 6.43 -22.18 2.87
C LEU A 151 6.33 -23.35 1.89
N GLN A 152 5.61 -23.20 0.79
CA GLN A 152 5.50 -24.22 -0.25
C GLN A 152 6.73 -24.30 -1.17
N ASN A 153 7.57 -23.25 -1.20
CA ASN A 153 8.67 -23.13 -2.15
C ASN A 153 10.04 -22.88 -1.49
N THR A 154 10.23 -23.22 -0.22
CA THR A 154 11.47 -22.96 0.56
C THR A 154 12.74 -23.42 -0.16
N THR A 155 12.70 -24.54 -0.89
CA THR A 155 13.85 -25.06 -1.66
C THR A 155 14.25 -24.20 -2.86
N GLN A 156 13.41 -23.24 -3.27
CA GLN A 156 13.67 -22.31 -4.38
C GLN A 156 14.05 -20.92 -3.89
N LEU A 157 14.11 -20.70 -2.58
CA LEU A 157 14.38 -19.41 -1.95
C LEU A 157 15.69 -19.46 -1.17
N VAL A 158 16.37 -18.32 -1.06
CA VAL A 158 17.63 -18.20 -0.33
C VAL A 158 17.35 -17.85 1.14
N PRO A 159 17.82 -18.63 2.11
CA PRO A 159 17.80 -18.27 3.52
C PRO A 159 18.71 -17.06 3.79
N LEU A 160 18.21 -16.03 4.46
CA LEU A 160 18.89 -14.73 4.59
C LEU A 160 19.61 -14.54 5.93
N GLU A 161 19.22 -15.27 6.99
CA GLU A 161 19.69 -15.03 8.37
C GLU A 161 21.21 -15.08 8.51
N GLY A 162 21.88 -15.96 7.77
CA GLY A 162 23.34 -16.10 7.78
C GLY A 162 24.11 -15.00 7.04
N MET A 163 23.42 -14.11 6.33
CA MET A 163 24.02 -13.04 5.53
C MET A 163 23.75 -11.62 6.08
N LEU A 164 22.86 -11.49 7.08
CA LEU A 164 22.40 -10.19 7.56
C LEU A 164 23.52 -9.31 8.11
N GLU A 165 24.44 -9.87 8.91
CA GLU A 165 25.51 -9.12 9.55
C GLU A 165 26.46 -8.50 8.51
N ASP A 166 26.80 -9.26 7.46
CA ASP A 166 27.76 -8.83 6.43
C ASP A 166 27.11 -8.00 5.33
N PHE A 167 25.85 -8.31 4.94
CA PHE A 167 25.24 -7.75 3.73
C PHE A 167 23.96 -6.95 3.97
N ALA A 168 23.45 -6.88 5.21
CA ALA A 168 22.27 -6.09 5.57
C ALA A 168 22.39 -5.37 6.93
N PRO A 169 23.53 -4.73 7.26
CA PRO A 169 23.74 -4.14 8.58
C PRO A 169 22.78 -2.99 8.91
N ASN A 170 22.35 -2.19 7.93
CA ASN A 170 21.40 -1.09 8.13
C ASN A 170 20.00 -1.60 8.45
N SER A 171 19.57 -2.62 7.72
CA SER A 171 18.30 -3.31 7.95
C SER A 171 18.30 -3.99 9.31
N LEU A 172 19.39 -4.70 9.65
CA LEU A 172 19.54 -5.36 10.95
C LEU A 172 19.48 -4.35 12.10
N LYS A 173 20.17 -3.21 11.99
CA LYS A 173 20.08 -2.12 12.96
C LYS A 173 18.64 -1.65 13.15
N THR A 174 17.91 -1.43 12.05
CA THR A 174 16.49 -1.04 12.13
C THR A 174 15.65 -2.11 12.84
N TYR A 175 15.92 -3.40 12.58
CA TYR A 175 15.18 -4.50 13.21
C TYR A 175 15.45 -4.62 14.71
N GLU A 176 16.68 -4.36 15.16
CA GLU A 176 17.04 -4.36 16.59
C GLU A 176 16.42 -3.17 17.35
N GLU A 177 15.99 -2.12 16.65
CA GLU A 177 15.30 -0.96 17.21
C GLU A 177 13.78 -1.14 17.32
N LEU A 178 13.21 -2.26 16.80
CA LEU A 178 11.77 -2.54 16.88
C LEU A 178 11.31 -2.77 18.32
N GLY A 179 10.11 -2.39 18.63
CA GLY A 179 9.46 -2.61 19.92
C GLY A 179 9.15 -4.08 20.24
N THR A 180 9.38 -4.99 19.28
CA THR A 180 9.19 -6.44 19.41
C THR A 180 10.38 -7.20 18.83
N ASP A 181 10.58 -8.45 19.23
CA ASP A 181 11.63 -9.29 18.65
C ASP A 181 11.28 -9.59 17.19
N TRP A 182 12.03 -9.00 16.26
CA TRP A 182 11.84 -9.15 14.83
C TRP A 182 11.93 -10.59 14.34
N ARG A 183 12.65 -11.45 15.07
CA ARG A 183 12.81 -12.87 14.72
C ARG A 183 11.48 -13.60 14.80
N THR A 184 10.61 -13.20 15.72
CA THR A 184 9.27 -13.80 15.84
C THR A 184 8.37 -13.47 14.65
N ILE A 185 8.70 -12.37 13.93
CA ILE A 185 7.99 -11.96 12.71
C ILE A 185 8.60 -12.63 11.48
N ALA A 186 9.93 -12.60 11.36
CA ALA A 186 10.66 -12.91 10.13
C ALA A 186 11.00 -14.39 9.94
N ILE A 187 11.18 -15.14 11.05
CA ILE A 187 11.61 -16.55 10.99
C ILE A 187 10.42 -17.45 10.68
N ALA A 188 10.57 -18.25 9.64
CA ALA A 188 9.60 -19.26 9.23
C ALA A 188 9.65 -20.52 10.14
N PRO A 189 8.65 -21.42 10.10
CA PRO A 189 8.58 -22.62 10.93
C PRO A 189 9.74 -23.61 10.76
N ASP A 190 10.53 -23.49 9.71
CA ASP A 190 11.74 -24.28 9.43
C ASP A 190 13.03 -23.62 9.94
N ASP A 191 12.90 -22.61 10.80
CA ASP A 191 13.98 -21.84 11.43
C ASP A 191 14.78 -20.95 10.45
N HIS A 192 14.25 -20.66 9.25
CA HIS A 192 14.87 -19.80 8.24
C HIS A 192 14.13 -18.49 8.03
N MET A 193 14.86 -17.45 7.60
CA MET A 193 14.33 -16.17 7.15
C MET A 193 14.43 -16.08 5.62
N TYR A 194 13.30 -15.98 4.92
CA TYR A 194 13.26 -15.92 3.46
C TYR A 194 13.00 -14.52 2.88
N GLY A 195 12.57 -13.58 3.70
CA GLY A 195 12.22 -12.25 3.24
C GLY A 195 12.64 -11.15 4.19
N MET A 196 13.00 -9.99 3.64
CA MET A 196 13.34 -8.80 4.43
C MET A 196 12.07 -8.10 4.90
N LEU A 197 12.12 -7.55 6.12
CA LEU A 197 11.02 -6.76 6.66
C LEU A 197 10.87 -5.44 5.92
N SER A 198 9.65 -5.06 5.64
CA SER A 198 9.30 -3.87 4.88
C SER A 198 8.09 -3.16 5.46
N ARG A 199 7.80 -1.95 4.96
CA ARG A 199 6.67 -1.13 5.31
C ARG A 199 6.89 -0.35 6.62
N TYR A 200 5.98 -0.41 7.59
CA TYR A 200 6.04 0.40 8.82
C TYR A 200 5.94 -0.48 10.06
N GLU A 201 6.67 -0.14 11.13
CA GLU A 201 6.51 -0.77 12.43
C GLU A 201 5.10 -0.56 13.00
N SER A 202 4.60 0.67 12.88
CA SER A 202 3.22 1.01 13.20
C SER A 202 2.84 2.24 12.36
N LEU A 203 1.79 2.12 11.55
CA LEU A 203 1.43 3.21 10.65
C LEU A 203 0.64 4.31 11.37
N TYR A 204 -0.26 3.92 12.26
CA TYR A 204 -1.12 4.86 13.01
C TYR A 204 -1.56 4.22 14.32
N GLU A 205 -1.49 4.98 15.40
CA GLU A 205 -2.31 4.70 16.56
C GLU A 205 -3.76 5.01 16.17
N ASN A 206 -4.63 4.00 16.23
CA ASN A 206 -6.07 4.18 16.07
C ASN A 206 -6.62 4.37 14.64
N THR A 207 -6.30 3.53 13.68
CA THR A 207 -7.03 3.51 12.40
C THR A 207 -7.72 2.18 12.17
N GLY A 208 -9.02 2.24 11.88
CA GLY A 208 -9.74 1.13 11.28
C GLY A 208 -9.33 0.91 9.81
N ASP A 209 -9.95 -0.05 9.15
CA ASP A 209 -9.71 -0.40 7.74
C ASP A 209 -10.19 0.66 6.74
N GLY A 210 -10.45 1.87 7.20
CA GLY A 210 -10.90 3.01 6.42
C GLY A 210 -11.70 3.99 7.27
N ILE A 211 -12.02 5.12 6.67
CA ILE A 211 -12.91 6.13 7.24
C ILE A 211 -14.19 6.19 6.43
N GLN A 212 -15.33 6.28 7.10
CA GLN A 212 -16.57 6.62 6.43
C GLN A 212 -16.68 8.13 6.30
N ILE A 213 -16.94 8.60 5.09
CA ILE A 213 -17.14 10.01 4.80
C ILE A 213 -18.51 10.24 4.18
N ILE A 214 -19.07 11.40 4.45
CA ILE A 214 -20.40 11.80 3.97
C ILE A 214 -20.32 13.15 3.28
N ASN A 215 -21.05 13.30 2.20
CA ASN A 215 -21.09 14.52 1.40
C ASN A 215 -21.81 15.65 2.15
N LYS A 216 -21.04 16.58 2.72
CA LYS A 216 -21.56 17.73 3.48
C LYS A 216 -22.42 18.65 2.63
N LYS A 217 -22.03 18.83 1.37
CA LYS A 217 -22.79 19.66 0.42
C LYS A 217 -24.16 19.07 0.12
N TRP A 218 -24.26 17.73 0.05
CA TRP A 218 -25.54 17.05 -0.07
C TRP A 218 -26.38 17.18 1.20
N LEU A 219 -25.75 17.04 2.38
CA LEU A 219 -26.43 17.27 3.65
C LEU A 219 -27.04 18.66 3.71
N ASP A 220 -26.28 19.71 3.32
CA ASP A 220 -26.76 21.09 3.30
C ASP A 220 -27.89 21.26 2.28
N ALA A 221 -27.82 20.66 1.11
CA ALA A 221 -28.85 20.69 0.08
C ALA A 221 -30.19 20.10 0.59
N VAL A 222 -30.15 18.98 1.31
CA VAL A 222 -31.33 18.32 1.88
C VAL A 222 -31.69 18.81 3.30
N LYS A 223 -30.95 19.79 3.83
CA LYS A 223 -31.15 20.42 5.16
C LYS A 223 -31.10 19.40 6.30
N LYS A 224 -30.13 18.52 6.26
CA LYS A 224 -29.84 17.54 7.31
C LYS A 224 -28.45 17.82 7.90
N ASP A 225 -28.29 17.50 9.17
CA ASP A 225 -27.00 17.46 9.84
C ASP A 225 -26.31 16.10 9.64
N VAL A 226 -25.03 16.00 10.01
CA VAL A 226 -24.34 14.70 10.08
C VAL A 226 -25.10 13.82 11.06
N PRO A 227 -25.54 12.62 10.66
CA PRO A 227 -26.35 11.77 11.52
C PRO A 227 -25.54 11.24 12.71
N THR A 228 -26.17 11.11 13.84
CA THR A 228 -25.61 10.61 15.11
C THR A 228 -26.30 9.34 15.60
N THR A 229 -27.41 8.98 14.99
CA THR A 229 -28.19 7.76 15.28
C THR A 229 -28.49 7.00 14.00
N LEU A 230 -28.74 5.70 14.12
CA LEU A 230 -29.08 4.84 12.99
C LEU A 230 -30.37 5.28 12.26
N ASP A 231 -31.35 5.82 13.02
CA ASP A 231 -32.59 6.36 12.46
C ASP A 231 -32.31 7.65 11.65
N GLU A 232 -31.46 8.56 12.17
CA GLU A 232 -31.06 9.76 11.45
C GLU A 232 -30.28 9.39 10.19
N TYR A 233 -29.40 8.39 10.27
CA TYR A 233 -28.63 7.90 9.11
C TYR A 233 -29.56 7.38 8.02
N TYR A 234 -30.52 6.55 8.38
CA TYR A 234 -31.55 6.08 7.44
C TYR A 234 -32.31 7.23 6.77
N GLU A 235 -32.76 8.23 7.56
CA GLU A 235 -33.48 9.41 7.03
C GLU A 235 -32.60 10.29 6.13
N VAL A 236 -31.29 10.38 6.38
CA VAL A 236 -30.33 11.07 5.51
C VAL A 236 -30.19 10.34 4.18
N LEU A 237 -29.96 9.01 4.21
CA LEU A 237 -29.83 8.21 2.98
C LEU A 237 -31.11 8.31 2.12
N LYS A 238 -32.27 8.30 2.76
CA LYS A 238 -33.56 8.47 2.08
C LYS A 238 -33.69 9.86 1.44
N ALA A 239 -33.28 10.92 2.16
CA ALA A 239 -33.30 12.28 1.64
C ALA A 239 -32.34 12.45 0.45
N PHE A 240 -31.16 11.83 0.50
CA PHE A 240 -30.23 11.82 -0.62
C PHE A 240 -30.85 11.21 -1.88
N LYS A 241 -31.56 10.09 -1.74
CA LYS A 241 -32.22 9.44 -2.89
C LYS A 241 -33.37 10.25 -3.49
N GLU A 242 -34.14 10.96 -2.65
CA GLU A 242 -35.44 11.52 -3.05
C GLU A 242 -35.36 13.00 -3.48
N GLN A 243 -34.28 13.75 -3.14
CA GLN A 243 -34.26 15.20 -3.22
C GLN A 243 -33.25 15.83 -4.18
N ASP A 244 -32.60 15.03 -5.06
CA ASP A 244 -31.60 15.53 -6.04
C ASP A 244 -30.55 16.47 -5.38
N PRO A 245 -29.77 15.98 -4.38
CA PRO A 245 -28.81 16.81 -3.65
C PRO A 245 -27.61 17.25 -4.49
N ASN A 246 -27.27 16.55 -5.58
CA ASN A 246 -26.24 16.95 -6.52
C ASN A 246 -26.72 18.06 -7.48
N GLY A 247 -28.03 18.28 -7.60
CA GLY A 247 -28.67 19.38 -8.33
C GLY A 247 -28.58 19.25 -9.84
N ASN A 248 -28.37 18.03 -10.36
CA ASN A 248 -28.22 17.79 -11.80
C ASN A 248 -29.55 17.49 -12.52
N GLY A 249 -30.65 17.30 -11.77
CA GLY A 249 -32.01 17.03 -12.29
C GLY A 249 -32.20 15.61 -12.80
N GLN A 250 -31.30 14.70 -12.45
CA GLN A 250 -31.39 13.26 -12.77
C GLN A 250 -31.58 12.48 -11.47
N ALA A 251 -32.20 11.33 -11.53
CA ALA A 251 -32.34 10.42 -10.38
C ALA A 251 -31.19 9.39 -10.42
N ASP A 252 -29.95 9.89 -10.25
CA ASP A 252 -28.72 9.10 -10.32
C ASP A 252 -27.95 9.07 -8.98
N GLU A 253 -28.58 9.52 -7.91
CA GLU A 253 -28.02 9.49 -6.58
C GLU A 253 -27.89 8.08 -6.03
N ILE A 254 -26.70 7.80 -5.51
CA ILE A 254 -26.35 6.60 -4.76
C ILE A 254 -26.12 7.03 -3.31
N PRO A 255 -27.14 6.89 -2.43
CA PRO A 255 -27.00 7.38 -1.06
C PRO A 255 -25.81 6.80 -0.31
N TYR A 256 -25.60 5.47 -0.41
CA TYR A 256 -24.43 4.79 0.11
C TYR A 256 -23.79 3.88 -0.95
N CYS A 257 -22.56 4.17 -1.33
CA CYS A 257 -21.77 3.40 -2.28
C CYS A 257 -20.71 2.58 -1.55
N PHE A 258 -20.53 1.32 -1.93
CA PHE A 258 -19.52 0.41 -1.40
C PHE A 258 -18.96 -0.48 -2.52
N SER A 259 -17.84 -1.15 -2.27
CA SER A 259 -17.26 -2.13 -3.19
C SER A 259 -16.54 -3.22 -2.41
N GLU A 260 -16.90 -4.47 -2.66
CA GLU A 260 -16.18 -5.63 -2.11
C GLU A 260 -14.85 -5.90 -2.82
N ASP A 261 -14.60 -5.25 -3.96
CA ASP A 261 -13.31 -5.28 -4.67
C ASP A 261 -12.27 -4.32 -4.05
N MET A 262 -12.73 -3.33 -3.28
CA MET A 262 -11.86 -2.34 -2.62
C MET A 262 -11.73 -2.66 -1.14
N TRP A 263 -10.53 -3.02 -0.70
CA TRP A 263 -10.20 -3.51 0.65
C TRP A 263 -10.74 -2.65 1.82
N CYS A 264 -10.83 -1.33 1.64
CA CYS A 264 -11.32 -0.41 2.68
C CYS A 264 -12.76 0.08 2.45
N ALA A 265 -13.46 -0.37 1.39
CA ALA A 265 -14.80 0.08 1.04
C ALA A 265 -15.88 -1.00 1.14
N SER A 266 -15.58 -2.10 1.84
CA SER A 266 -16.55 -3.18 2.10
C SER A 266 -17.69 -2.69 2.99
N ILE A 267 -18.91 -3.13 2.68
CA ILE A 267 -20.09 -2.87 3.50
C ILE A 267 -19.96 -3.46 4.91
N THR A 268 -19.12 -4.48 5.09
CA THR A 268 -18.86 -5.09 6.40
C THR A 268 -18.18 -4.15 7.38
N ASN A 269 -17.61 -3.04 6.93
CA ASN A 269 -17.03 -2.03 7.82
C ASN A 269 -18.03 -1.41 8.79
N ASP A 270 -19.32 -1.37 8.41
CA ASP A 270 -20.39 -0.82 9.26
C ASP A 270 -20.78 -1.69 10.45
N ILE A 271 -20.28 -2.93 10.53
CA ILE A 271 -20.62 -3.83 11.64
C ILE A 271 -20.19 -3.27 13.00
N GLY A 272 -19.19 -2.40 13.00
CA GLY A 272 -18.72 -1.67 14.16
C GLY A 272 -19.82 -0.84 14.85
N MET A 273 -20.87 -0.44 14.14
CA MET A 273 -22.04 0.24 14.70
C MET A 273 -22.77 -0.62 15.74
N TRP A 274 -22.68 -1.96 15.63
CA TRP A 274 -23.25 -2.92 16.56
C TRP A 274 -22.32 -3.32 17.70
N GLY A 275 -21.15 -2.67 17.82
CA GLY A 275 -20.18 -2.93 18.89
C GLY A 275 -19.40 -4.23 18.71
N ILE A 276 -19.34 -4.76 17.52
CA ILE A 276 -18.53 -5.93 17.16
C ILE A 276 -17.67 -5.62 15.94
N GLY A 277 -16.44 -6.15 15.94
CA GLY A 277 -15.53 -6.05 14.79
C GLY A 277 -15.64 -7.27 13.90
N ASN A 278 -15.17 -7.15 12.66
CA ASN A 278 -15.19 -8.23 11.68
C ASN A 278 -13.83 -9.00 11.64
N GLY A 279 -13.01 -8.86 12.67
CA GLY A 279 -11.80 -9.63 12.82
C GLY A 279 -10.53 -8.88 12.61
N TYR A 280 -9.47 -9.65 12.68
CA TYR A 280 -8.09 -9.26 12.77
C TYR A 280 -7.45 -9.23 11.39
N GLY A 281 -6.86 -8.10 11.01
CA GLY A 281 -5.83 -8.02 9.97
C GLY A 281 -6.22 -8.34 8.53
N ASP A 282 -7.41 -8.88 8.32
CA ASP A 282 -7.97 -9.19 7.03
C ASP A 282 -9.48 -8.96 7.09
N THR A 283 -10.00 -8.14 6.21
CA THR A 283 -11.42 -7.75 6.16
C THR A 283 -12.39 -8.94 6.08
N ASN A 284 -11.88 -10.14 5.81
CA ASN A 284 -12.67 -11.34 5.57
C ASN A 284 -12.53 -12.43 6.66
N SER A 285 -11.86 -12.15 7.81
CA SER A 285 -11.62 -13.23 8.77
C SER A 285 -12.85 -13.68 9.55
N ASN A 286 -13.93 -12.89 9.59
CA ASN A 286 -15.20 -13.19 10.29
C ASN A 286 -15.03 -13.64 11.76
N PHE A 287 -13.91 -13.30 12.38
CA PHE A 287 -13.62 -13.58 13.77
C PHE A 287 -13.35 -12.29 14.53
N HIS A 288 -13.68 -12.28 15.81
CA HIS A 288 -13.29 -11.22 16.72
C HIS A 288 -12.73 -11.83 18.01
N ILE A 289 -11.91 -11.07 18.72
CA ILE A 289 -11.40 -11.46 20.02
C ILE A 289 -12.08 -10.59 21.07
N ARG A 290 -12.80 -11.23 22.00
CA ARG A 290 -13.42 -10.56 23.14
C ARG A 290 -13.05 -11.32 24.41
N ASP A 291 -12.58 -10.62 25.44
CA ASP A 291 -12.17 -11.20 26.73
C ASP A 291 -11.16 -12.34 26.59
N GLY A 292 -10.20 -12.22 25.66
CA GLY A 292 -9.19 -13.24 25.38
C GLY A 292 -9.72 -14.51 24.71
N LYS A 293 -10.94 -14.46 24.13
CA LYS A 293 -11.52 -15.59 23.40
C LYS A 293 -11.80 -15.19 21.96
N VAL A 294 -11.39 -16.08 21.05
CA VAL A 294 -11.76 -15.98 19.63
C VAL A 294 -13.22 -16.44 19.49
N SER A 295 -14.02 -15.63 18.80
CA SER A 295 -15.43 -15.90 18.53
C SER A 295 -15.74 -15.54 17.08
N GLY A 296 -16.63 -16.32 16.43
CA GLY A 296 -17.12 -16.00 15.10
C GLY A 296 -18.07 -14.81 15.14
N THR A 297 -17.83 -13.81 14.29
CA THR A 297 -18.67 -12.61 14.17
C THR A 297 -20.04 -12.96 13.60
N VAL A 298 -20.08 -13.80 12.56
CA VAL A 298 -21.31 -14.15 11.82
C VAL A 298 -22.37 -14.90 12.64
N ASN A 299 -21.98 -15.49 13.78
CA ASN A 299 -22.87 -16.26 14.63
C ASN A 299 -23.49 -15.42 15.78
N THR A 300 -23.32 -14.09 15.75
CA THR A 300 -23.79 -13.21 16.80
C THR A 300 -25.17 -12.62 16.50
N PRO A 301 -25.98 -12.28 17.53
CA PRO A 301 -27.23 -11.53 17.33
C PRO A 301 -26.99 -10.18 16.68
N GLU A 302 -25.87 -9.51 17.00
CA GLU A 302 -25.46 -8.22 16.48
C GLU A 302 -25.24 -8.28 14.95
N TYR A 303 -24.61 -9.36 14.47
CA TYR A 303 -24.43 -9.57 13.02
C TYR A 303 -25.77 -9.73 12.30
N ARG A 304 -26.73 -10.42 12.93
CA ARG A 304 -28.07 -10.56 12.38
C ARG A 304 -28.79 -9.22 12.28
N GLU A 305 -28.74 -8.39 13.35
CA GLU A 305 -29.34 -7.06 13.34
C GLU A 305 -28.71 -6.17 12.24
N TYR A 306 -27.40 -6.26 12.07
CA TYR A 306 -26.68 -5.60 10.99
C TYR A 306 -27.22 -6.03 9.62
N LEU A 307 -27.34 -7.32 9.36
CA LEU A 307 -27.88 -7.82 8.09
C LEU A 307 -29.33 -7.39 7.85
N GLU A 308 -30.18 -7.39 8.88
CA GLU A 308 -31.57 -6.94 8.78
C GLU A 308 -31.66 -5.46 8.40
N PHE A 309 -30.81 -4.61 8.96
CA PHE A 309 -30.74 -3.20 8.61
C PHE A 309 -30.26 -2.97 7.17
N PHE A 310 -29.15 -3.59 6.78
CA PHE A 310 -28.61 -3.41 5.43
C PHE A 310 -29.49 -4.06 4.36
N HIS A 311 -30.18 -5.15 4.66
CA HIS A 311 -31.21 -5.71 3.79
C HIS A 311 -32.36 -4.71 3.56
N LYS A 312 -32.79 -3.98 4.60
CA LYS A 312 -33.78 -2.91 4.46
C LYS A 312 -33.27 -1.79 3.53
N LEU A 313 -32.04 -1.32 3.75
CA LEU A 313 -31.43 -0.30 2.88
C LEU A 313 -31.35 -0.75 1.42
N TYR A 314 -30.96 -2.00 1.18
CA TYR A 314 -30.89 -2.59 -0.16
C TYR A 314 -32.29 -2.66 -0.81
N ALA A 315 -33.28 -3.17 -0.10
CA ALA A 315 -34.64 -3.30 -0.61
C ALA A 315 -35.27 -1.95 -1.00
N GLU A 316 -34.91 -0.88 -0.30
CA GLU A 316 -35.35 0.49 -0.58
C GLU A 316 -34.44 1.23 -1.57
N GLY A 317 -33.36 0.58 -2.04
CA GLY A 317 -32.38 1.15 -2.98
C GLY A 317 -31.61 2.32 -2.40
N LEU A 318 -31.32 2.29 -1.10
CA LEU A 318 -30.53 3.29 -0.38
C LEU A 318 -29.05 2.94 -0.35
N ILE A 319 -28.68 1.74 -0.78
CA ILE A 319 -27.29 1.33 -1.01
C ILE A 319 -27.10 0.92 -2.47
N ASP A 320 -25.88 1.03 -2.95
CA ASP A 320 -25.50 0.68 -4.32
C ASP A 320 -25.73 -0.81 -4.59
N ALA A 321 -26.64 -1.13 -5.49
CA ALA A 321 -26.93 -2.52 -5.85
C ALA A 321 -25.76 -3.21 -6.58
N GLU A 322 -24.88 -2.45 -7.21
CA GLU A 322 -23.68 -2.97 -7.90
C GLU A 322 -22.49 -3.19 -6.93
N GLY A 323 -22.58 -2.71 -5.66
CA GLY A 323 -21.50 -2.77 -4.68
C GLY A 323 -20.91 -4.16 -4.46
N PHE A 324 -21.72 -5.21 -4.60
CA PHE A 324 -21.27 -6.61 -4.48
C PHE A 324 -20.52 -7.15 -5.70
N SER A 325 -20.49 -6.41 -6.81
CA SER A 325 -19.90 -6.90 -8.07
C SER A 325 -19.13 -5.85 -8.87
N GLN A 326 -19.20 -4.59 -8.47
CA GLN A 326 -18.44 -3.53 -9.14
C GLN A 326 -16.96 -3.60 -8.76
N ASN A 327 -16.09 -3.28 -9.72
CA ASN A 327 -14.67 -3.12 -9.45
C ASN A 327 -14.35 -1.71 -8.93
N THR A 328 -13.12 -1.52 -8.48
CA THR A 328 -12.62 -0.25 -7.94
C THR A 328 -12.72 0.90 -8.94
N GLU A 329 -12.59 0.64 -10.26
CA GLU A 329 -12.72 1.69 -11.29
C GLU A 329 -14.16 2.22 -11.37
N VAL A 330 -15.16 1.35 -11.43
CA VAL A 330 -16.57 1.73 -11.45
C VAL A 330 -16.94 2.48 -10.17
N PHE A 331 -16.53 1.96 -9.00
CA PHE A 331 -16.73 2.58 -7.71
C PHE A 331 -16.16 4.01 -7.67
N SER A 332 -14.90 4.19 -8.05
CA SER A 332 -14.23 5.50 -8.04
C SER A 332 -14.86 6.50 -9.02
N ASN A 333 -15.33 6.03 -10.18
CA ASN A 333 -15.98 6.89 -11.16
C ASN A 333 -17.33 7.45 -10.66
N LYS A 334 -18.11 6.67 -9.91
CA LYS A 334 -19.36 7.15 -9.27
C LYS A 334 -19.07 8.31 -8.29
N ILE A 335 -17.99 8.19 -7.50
CA ILE A 335 -17.54 9.22 -6.54
C ILE A 335 -17.09 10.48 -7.28
N LYS A 336 -16.20 10.33 -8.26
CA LYS A 336 -15.68 11.45 -9.09
C LYS A 336 -16.78 12.21 -9.82
N ASN A 337 -17.83 11.53 -10.22
CA ASN A 337 -18.99 12.10 -10.92
C ASN A 337 -20.02 12.74 -9.99
N ASN A 338 -19.74 12.86 -8.67
CA ASN A 338 -20.65 13.44 -7.68
C ASN A 338 -22.02 12.73 -7.61
N GLN A 339 -22.01 11.39 -7.74
CA GLN A 339 -23.21 10.56 -7.66
C GLN A 339 -23.39 9.89 -6.28
N VAL A 340 -22.45 10.09 -5.35
CA VAL A 340 -22.36 9.35 -4.09
C VAL A 340 -22.59 10.24 -2.89
N GLY A 341 -23.41 9.81 -1.95
CA GLY A 341 -23.70 10.49 -0.69
C GLY A 341 -22.75 10.14 0.45
N THR A 342 -22.43 8.85 0.63
CA THR A 342 -21.46 8.37 1.62
C THR A 342 -20.77 7.11 1.13
N TYR A 343 -19.54 6.90 1.57
CA TYR A 343 -18.74 5.72 1.28
C TYR A 343 -17.56 5.57 2.25
N TYR A 344 -16.97 4.37 2.31
CA TYR A 344 -15.69 4.13 2.97
C TYR A 344 -14.52 4.31 2.01
N SER A 345 -13.43 4.90 2.49
CA SER A 345 -12.14 4.99 1.80
C SER A 345 -11.01 5.05 2.81
N TRP A 346 -9.80 4.75 2.36
CA TRP A 346 -8.60 4.99 3.17
C TRP A 346 -8.41 6.49 3.46
N THR A 347 -8.68 7.32 2.47
CA THR A 347 -8.65 8.79 2.56
C THR A 347 -9.60 9.40 1.53
N ALA A 348 -10.20 10.53 1.84
CA ALA A 348 -11.03 11.26 0.87
C ALA A 348 -10.25 11.64 -0.41
N LEU A 349 -8.94 11.91 -0.27
CA LEU A 349 -8.04 12.24 -1.38
C LEU A 349 -7.71 11.06 -2.32
N GLU A 350 -8.20 9.86 -2.04
CA GLU A 350 -7.97 8.71 -2.92
C GLU A 350 -8.64 8.90 -4.29
N TYR A 351 -9.87 9.46 -4.27
CA TYR A 351 -10.68 9.63 -5.47
C TYR A 351 -11.04 11.09 -5.77
N LEU A 352 -10.79 12.01 -4.85
CA LEU A 352 -11.18 13.40 -4.92
C LEU A 352 -9.96 14.32 -5.03
N SER A 353 -10.12 15.43 -5.74
CA SER A 353 -9.14 16.51 -5.69
C SER A 353 -9.20 17.22 -4.34
N SER A 354 -8.14 17.97 -4.00
CA SER A 354 -8.06 18.79 -2.78
C SER A 354 -9.21 19.82 -2.68
N GLU A 355 -9.79 20.23 -3.81
CA GLU A 355 -10.95 21.13 -3.81
C GLU A 355 -12.25 20.40 -3.53
N GLN A 356 -12.45 19.21 -4.15
CA GLN A 356 -13.64 18.41 -3.93
C GLN A 356 -13.71 17.83 -2.52
N GLU A 357 -12.57 17.50 -1.91
CA GLU A 357 -12.50 16.98 -0.54
C GLU A 357 -13.17 17.90 0.47
N LYS A 358 -13.14 19.22 0.24
CA LYS A 358 -13.75 20.22 1.14
C LYS A 358 -15.27 20.08 1.28
N ASP A 359 -15.91 19.42 0.33
CA ASP A 359 -17.34 19.12 0.35
C ASP A 359 -17.67 17.89 1.21
N TRP A 360 -16.67 17.20 1.80
CA TRP A 360 -16.83 15.95 2.54
C TRP A 360 -16.42 16.09 4.00
N VAL A 361 -17.11 15.38 4.86
CA VAL A 361 -16.82 15.30 6.30
C VAL A 361 -16.85 13.85 6.77
N VAL A 362 -16.23 13.57 7.90
CA VAL A 362 -16.33 12.24 8.52
C VAL A 362 -17.76 11.97 8.93
N LEU A 363 -18.22 10.76 8.67
CA LEU A 363 -19.35 10.17 9.35
C LEU A 363 -18.80 9.36 10.54
N PRO A 364 -18.94 9.84 11.77
CA PRO A 364 -18.51 9.10 12.95
C PRO A 364 -19.20 7.76 13.02
N THR A 365 -18.54 6.74 13.54
CA THR A 365 -19.18 5.43 13.75
C THR A 365 -20.38 5.58 14.70
N ILE A 366 -21.56 5.33 14.18
CA ILE A 366 -22.84 5.52 14.88
C ILE A 366 -23.12 4.27 15.73
N ALA A 367 -23.63 4.44 16.96
CA ALA A 367 -24.15 3.33 17.74
C ALA A 367 -25.47 2.84 17.14
N ALA A 368 -25.58 1.54 16.83
CA ALA A 368 -26.78 0.96 16.25
C ALA A 368 -28.01 1.09 17.16
N LYS A 369 -27.81 1.13 18.49
CA LYS A 369 -28.84 1.33 19.49
C LYS A 369 -28.28 1.87 20.80
N GLU A 370 -29.14 2.41 21.66
CA GLU A 370 -28.73 2.89 22.98
C GLU A 370 -28.02 1.80 23.79
N GLY A 371 -26.91 2.16 24.42
CA GLY A 371 -26.10 1.25 25.24
C GLY A 371 -25.08 0.43 24.46
N VAL A 372 -25.05 0.54 23.15
CA VAL A 372 -23.95 -0.02 22.33
C VAL A 372 -22.83 1.00 22.25
N GLN A 373 -21.61 0.56 22.57
CA GLN A 373 -20.40 1.31 22.29
C GLN A 373 -19.90 0.92 20.90
N PRO A 374 -19.86 1.84 19.93
CA PRO A 374 -19.36 1.54 18.60
C PRO A 374 -17.86 1.21 18.64
N VAL A 375 -17.42 0.38 17.70
CA VAL A 375 -16.02 0.03 17.52
C VAL A 375 -15.60 0.32 16.09
N ALA A 376 -14.33 0.64 15.89
CA ALA A 376 -13.79 0.69 14.54
C ALA A 376 -13.69 -0.75 13.99
N ASN A 377 -14.05 -0.94 12.72
CA ASN A 377 -13.68 -2.17 12.05
C ASN A 377 -12.18 -2.13 11.75
N GLY A 378 -11.49 -3.25 12.03
CA GLY A 378 -10.05 -3.32 11.94
C GLY A 378 -9.31 -3.00 13.25
N GLU A 379 -7.99 -2.98 13.19
CA GLU A 379 -7.14 -2.84 14.37
C GLU A 379 -6.74 -1.39 14.65
N ILE A 380 -6.80 -1.01 15.91
CA ILE A 380 -6.42 0.34 16.35
C ILE A 380 -4.89 0.46 16.55
N ASP A 381 -4.15 -0.60 16.78
CA ASP A 381 -2.68 -0.59 16.94
C ASP A 381 -2.08 -1.68 16.04
N ARG A 382 -2.13 -1.44 14.74
CA ARG A 382 -1.67 -2.40 13.75
C ARG A 382 -0.21 -2.16 13.40
N SER A 383 0.64 -3.11 13.73
CA SER A 383 1.92 -3.24 13.02
C SER A 383 1.64 -3.64 11.57
N THR A 384 2.12 -2.84 10.63
CA THR A 384 1.96 -3.11 9.20
C THR A 384 3.22 -3.70 8.58
N ILE A 385 4.06 -4.34 9.40
CA ILE A 385 5.28 -4.98 8.92
C ILE A 385 4.92 -6.10 7.95
N ASN A 386 5.43 -6.01 6.74
CA ASN A 386 5.42 -7.10 5.79
C ASN A 386 6.76 -7.83 5.86
N LYS A 387 6.73 -9.11 6.22
CA LYS A 387 7.92 -9.96 6.36
C LYS A 387 8.47 -10.51 5.03
N ASN A 388 7.73 -10.35 3.95
CA ASN A 388 8.07 -10.86 2.62
C ASN A 388 8.42 -9.71 1.65
N GLY A 389 8.99 -8.62 2.17
CA GLY A 389 9.26 -7.42 1.40
C GLY A 389 10.26 -7.61 0.26
N TRP A 390 11.27 -8.46 0.47
CA TRP A 390 12.33 -8.73 -0.50
C TRP A 390 12.77 -10.16 -0.36
N VAL A 391 12.41 -11.00 -1.33
CA VAL A 391 12.66 -12.45 -1.30
C VAL A 391 13.59 -12.81 -2.44
N ILE A 392 14.74 -13.39 -2.13
CA ILE A 392 15.77 -13.77 -3.10
C ILE A 392 15.56 -15.22 -3.50
N THR A 393 15.62 -15.51 -4.80
CA THR A 393 15.46 -16.87 -5.32
C THR A 393 16.80 -17.58 -5.47
N THR A 394 16.79 -18.92 -5.52
CA THR A 394 17.99 -19.70 -5.78
C THR A 394 18.49 -19.61 -7.23
N GLN A 395 17.81 -18.89 -8.09
CA GLN A 395 18.27 -18.56 -9.44
C GLN A 395 19.16 -17.32 -9.48
N CYS A 396 19.19 -16.55 -8.39
CA CYS A 396 20.08 -15.40 -8.26
C CYS A 396 21.54 -15.88 -8.14
N ASP A 397 22.36 -15.53 -9.12
CA ASP A 397 23.80 -15.84 -9.09
C ASP A 397 24.57 -14.98 -8.05
N HIS A 398 23.98 -13.84 -7.63
CA HIS A 398 24.59 -12.88 -6.69
C HIS A 398 23.64 -12.51 -5.54
N PRO A 399 23.25 -13.49 -4.67
CA PRO A 399 22.28 -13.23 -3.60
C PRO A 399 22.78 -12.19 -2.58
N GLU A 400 24.11 -12.12 -2.35
CA GLU A 400 24.74 -11.11 -1.50
C GLU A 400 24.51 -9.70 -2.07
N ALA A 401 24.66 -9.53 -3.39
CA ALA A 401 24.44 -8.25 -4.06
C ALA A 401 22.96 -7.83 -4.04
N ALA A 402 22.05 -8.79 -4.21
CA ALA A 402 20.61 -8.55 -4.09
C ALA A 402 20.22 -8.13 -2.66
N LEU A 403 20.81 -8.73 -1.63
CA LEU A 403 20.59 -8.36 -0.23
C LEU A 403 21.20 -6.97 0.08
N ARG A 404 22.41 -6.70 -0.43
CA ARG A 404 23.09 -5.40 -0.29
C ARG A 404 22.31 -4.26 -0.96
N LEU A 405 21.64 -4.52 -2.09
CA LEU A 405 20.79 -3.52 -2.72
C LEU A 405 19.64 -3.12 -1.79
N TRP A 406 18.95 -4.09 -1.18
CA TRP A 406 17.90 -3.79 -0.20
C TRP A 406 18.42 -2.97 0.98
N ASP A 407 19.58 -3.36 1.50
CA ASP A 407 20.21 -2.68 2.63
C ASP A 407 20.68 -1.27 2.26
N TYR A 408 21.15 -1.07 1.03
CA TYR A 408 21.48 0.26 0.51
C TYR A 408 20.24 1.18 0.47
N LEU A 409 19.08 0.66 0.07
CA LEU A 409 17.82 1.39 0.11
C LEU A 409 17.34 1.64 1.55
N ALA A 410 17.80 0.85 2.51
CA ALA A 410 17.49 0.95 3.94
C ALA A 410 18.51 1.76 4.75
N ARG A 411 19.54 2.34 4.14
CA ARG A 411 20.71 2.91 4.81
C ARG A 411 20.41 4.03 5.81
N ASP A 412 19.33 4.78 5.57
CA ASP A 412 18.85 5.85 6.43
C ASP A 412 17.35 6.13 6.20
N ALA A 413 16.74 6.91 7.07
CA ALA A 413 15.31 7.22 6.98
C ALA A 413 14.94 8.00 5.70
N GLU A 414 15.81 8.91 5.22
CA GLU A 414 15.59 9.65 3.99
C GLU A 414 15.56 8.72 2.77
N SER A 415 16.47 7.75 2.71
CA SER A 415 16.50 6.73 1.65
C SER A 415 15.23 5.87 1.66
N LYS A 416 14.81 5.38 2.83
CA LYS A 416 13.57 4.62 2.99
C LYS A 416 12.35 5.44 2.56
N MET A 417 12.28 6.71 2.98
CA MET A 417 11.20 7.62 2.60
C MET A 417 11.22 7.94 1.10
N THR A 418 12.40 8.07 0.49
CA THR A 418 12.52 8.27 -0.96
C THR A 418 11.98 7.06 -1.72
N VAL A 419 12.24 5.83 -1.25
CA VAL A 419 11.62 4.62 -1.81
C VAL A 419 10.10 4.65 -1.62
N ALA A 420 9.62 5.07 -0.45
CA ALA A 420 8.20 5.08 -0.12
C ALA A 420 7.41 6.13 -0.91
N MET A 421 7.93 7.39 -1.00
CA MET A 421 7.16 8.58 -1.40
C MET A 421 7.84 9.46 -2.45
N GLY A 422 9.03 9.11 -2.93
CA GLY A 422 9.82 9.96 -3.83
C GLY A 422 10.71 10.96 -3.09
N GLU A 423 11.24 11.94 -3.82
CA GLU A 423 12.22 12.90 -3.31
C GLU A 423 11.65 13.77 -2.18
N LYS A 424 12.50 14.08 -1.19
CA LYS A 424 12.20 15.01 -0.08
C LYS A 424 11.68 16.35 -0.62
N GLY A 425 10.71 16.93 0.07
CA GLY A 425 10.04 18.16 -0.36
C GLY A 425 8.93 17.96 -1.42
N THR A 426 8.68 16.72 -1.85
CA THR A 426 7.61 16.41 -2.82
C THR A 426 6.32 16.02 -2.12
N LEU A 427 6.30 14.86 -1.47
CA LEU A 427 5.14 14.34 -0.72
C LEU A 427 5.45 14.15 0.77
N TRP A 428 6.65 14.43 1.18
CA TRP A 428 7.11 14.37 2.57
C TRP A 428 8.26 15.35 2.79
N ASP A 429 8.43 15.78 4.03
CA ASP A 429 9.53 16.63 4.46
C ASP A 429 9.85 16.37 5.95
N GLU A 430 10.85 17.04 6.47
CA GLU A 430 11.37 16.88 7.83
C GLU A 430 11.07 18.11 8.68
N TYR A 431 10.63 17.91 9.92
CA TYR A 431 10.48 19.00 10.87
C TYR A 431 11.85 19.54 11.30
N PRO A 432 11.98 20.84 11.56
CA PRO A 432 13.22 21.44 12.06
C PRO A 432 13.74 20.82 13.36
N GLU A 433 12.84 20.28 14.19
CA GLU A 433 13.13 19.59 15.43
C GLU A 433 13.36 18.08 15.28
N GLY A 434 13.31 17.58 14.07
CA GLY A 434 13.44 16.17 13.71
C GLY A 434 12.11 15.43 13.60
N GLY A 435 12.12 14.33 12.85
CA GLY A 435 10.93 13.57 12.44
C GLY A 435 10.34 14.06 11.11
N TYR A 436 9.45 13.28 10.54
CA TYR A 436 8.95 13.48 9.18
C TYR A 436 7.46 13.77 9.17
N TYR A 437 6.99 14.46 8.11
CA TYR A 437 5.59 14.74 7.88
C TYR A 437 5.23 14.63 6.40
N PHE A 438 3.95 14.37 6.13
CA PHE A 438 3.43 14.33 4.76
C PHE A 438 3.18 15.73 4.22
N VAL A 439 3.60 15.97 2.98
CA VAL A 439 3.26 17.16 2.20
C VAL A 439 2.12 16.79 1.26
N VAL A 440 0.96 17.44 1.43
CA VAL A 440 -0.19 17.26 0.53
C VAL A 440 -0.23 18.41 -0.45
N PRO A 441 -0.02 18.18 -1.76
CA PRO A 441 -0.08 19.25 -2.76
C PRO A 441 -1.46 19.89 -2.87
N GLU A 442 -1.52 21.21 -2.93
CA GLU A 442 -2.78 21.97 -3.02
C GLU A 442 -3.53 21.80 -4.36
N ASN A 443 -2.81 21.47 -5.43
CA ASN A 443 -3.32 21.47 -6.80
C ASN A 443 -3.45 20.05 -7.38
N THR A 444 -4.15 19.16 -6.69
CA THR A 444 -4.48 17.82 -7.24
C THR A 444 -5.72 17.90 -8.13
N THR A 445 -5.84 16.94 -9.04
CA THR A 445 -7.04 16.76 -9.88
C THR A 445 -7.65 15.39 -9.62
N PRO A 446 -8.91 15.12 -9.99
CA PRO A 446 -9.51 13.80 -9.84
C PRO A 446 -8.77 12.70 -10.62
N GLU A 447 -8.07 13.07 -11.70
CA GLU A 447 -7.28 12.15 -12.53
C GLU A 447 -5.85 11.97 -12.01
N PHE A 448 -5.36 12.88 -11.15
CA PHE A 448 -4.03 12.83 -10.54
C PHE A 448 -4.10 13.33 -9.10
N THR A 449 -4.62 12.49 -8.24
CA THR A 449 -4.82 12.74 -6.80
C THR A 449 -3.52 12.60 -6.02
N PHE A 450 -3.54 12.90 -4.73
CA PHE A 450 -2.42 12.65 -3.83
C PHE A 450 -1.99 11.18 -3.84
N GLU A 451 -2.95 10.24 -3.89
CA GLU A 451 -2.63 8.81 -3.97
C GLU A 451 -1.93 8.43 -5.29
N HIS A 452 -2.38 8.99 -6.44
CA HIS A 452 -1.64 8.80 -7.71
C HIS A 452 -0.19 9.28 -7.60
N MET A 453 0.05 10.42 -6.94
CA MET A 453 1.41 10.95 -6.74
C MET A 453 2.27 10.01 -5.89
N LYS A 454 1.71 9.44 -4.81
CA LYS A 454 2.42 8.50 -3.94
C LYS A 454 2.93 7.29 -4.73
N TYR A 455 2.05 6.68 -5.54
CA TYR A 455 2.43 5.53 -6.37
C TYR A 455 3.30 5.90 -7.58
N THR A 456 3.16 7.12 -8.11
CA THR A 456 4.00 7.60 -9.21
C THR A 456 5.43 7.90 -8.76
N TYR A 457 5.61 8.55 -7.62
CA TYR A 457 6.93 8.97 -7.14
C TYR A 457 7.63 7.90 -6.32
N GLY A 458 6.89 7.11 -5.54
CA GLY A 458 7.40 6.07 -4.66
C GLY A 458 6.78 4.70 -4.91
N THR A 459 6.91 3.83 -3.91
CA THR A 459 6.37 2.46 -3.89
C THR A 459 5.33 2.26 -2.79
N VAL A 460 5.03 3.29 -2.04
CA VAL A 460 4.09 3.38 -0.92
C VAL A 460 4.37 2.33 0.17
N ASN A 461 3.86 1.12 0.02
CA ASN A 461 3.89 0.08 1.06
C ASN A 461 5.02 -0.95 0.91
N ASN A 462 5.88 -0.81 -0.09
CA ASN A 462 6.89 -1.81 -0.44
C ASN A 462 8.32 -1.24 -0.35
N HIS A 463 8.57 -0.45 0.68
CA HIS A 463 9.87 0.14 1.00
C HIS A 463 10.52 -0.60 2.17
N PRO A 464 11.85 -0.46 2.38
CA PRO A 464 12.49 -0.95 3.59
C PRO A 464 11.80 -0.45 4.86
N LEU A 465 11.83 -1.25 5.91
CA LEU A 465 11.09 -1.00 7.14
C LEU A 465 11.40 0.36 7.76
N LEU A 466 10.36 1.15 8.03
CA LEU A 466 10.41 2.37 8.83
C LEU A 466 10.00 2.05 10.28
N THR A 467 10.81 2.49 11.24
CA THR A 467 10.45 2.46 12.66
C THR A 467 9.38 3.51 12.98
N LYS A 468 8.78 3.44 14.17
CA LYS A 468 7.83 4.48 14.64
C LYS A 468 8.42 5.89 14.59
N ALA A 469 9.72 6.02 14.91
CA ALA A 469 10.40 7.31 14.91
C ALA A 469 10.62 7.87 13.50
N GLU A 470 10.79 7.00 12.53
CA GLU A 470 10.99 7.35 11.11
C GLU A 470 9.67 7.52 10.34
N THR A 471 8.56 7.00 10.87
CA THR A 471 7.25 7.08 10.20
C THR A 471 6.76 8.53 10.18
N PRO A 472 6.36 9.07 9.01
CA PRO A 472 5.85 10.43 8.91
C PRO A 472 4.62 10.62 9.79
N LYS A 473 4.62 11.71 10.56
CA LYS A 473 3.45 12.09 11.34
C LYS A 473 2.35 12.59 10.40
N ASN A 474 1.19 12.07 10.63
CA ASN A 474 -0.04 12.58 10.04
C ASN A 474 -0.55 13.70 10.96
N ASP A 475 -0.02 14.90 10.80
CA ASP A 475 -0.45 16.04 11.58
C ASP A 475 -1.73 16.62 10.95
N GLY A 476 -2.82 16.65 11.72
CA GLY A 476 -4.13 17.13 11.26
C GLY A 476 -4.14 18.59 10.80
N GLU A 477 -3.13 19.41 11.21
CA GLU A 477 -2.96 20.77 10.69
C GLU A 477 -2.36 20.77 9.27
N ILE A 478 -1.63 19.71 8.90
CA ILE A 478 -0.91 19.60 7.62
C ILE A 478 -1.69 18.72 6.64
N SER A 479 -2.41 17.72 7.13
CA SER A 479 -3.18 16.78 6.30
C SER A 479 -4.66 16.75 6.70
N PRO A 480 -5.57 17.27 5.86
CA PRO A 480 -7.02 17.14 6.09
C PRO A 480 -7.47 15.69 6.29
N ALA A 481 -6.84 14.75 5.58
CA ALA A 481 -7.13 13.32 5.73
C ALA A 481 -6.79 12.78 7.14
N ALA A 482 -5.72 13.29 7.78
CA ALA A 482 -5.39 12.94 9.15
C ALA A 482 -6.41 13.49 10.14
N ALA A 483 -6.81 14.76 9.96
CA ALA A 483 -7.85 15.37 10.78
C ALA A 483 -9.18 14.61 10.70
N LEU A 484 -9.53 14.07 9.53
CA LEU A 484 -10.71 13.24 9.34
C LEU A 484 -10.60 11.91 10.11
N ARG A 485 -9.43 11.26 10.12
CA ARG A 485 -9.20 10.03 10.89
C ARG A 485 -9.27 10.27 12.38
N ASP A 486 -8.63 11.30 12.88
CA ASP A 486 -8.68 11.67 14.29
C ASP A 486 -10.11 11.90 14.76
N GLN A 487 -10.95 12.51 13.93
CA GLN A 487 -12.38 12.71 14.22
C GLN A 487 -13.13 11.37 14.28
N MET A 488 -12.88 10.45 13.36
CA MET A 488 -13.51 9.13 13.38
C MET A 488 -13.13 8.35 14.64
N VAL A 489 -11.86 8.30 14.95
CA VAL A 489 -11.32 7.56 16.10
C VAL A 489 -11.76 8.16 17.44
N ALA A 490 -12.05 9.46 17.49
CA ALA A 490 -12.50 10.11 18.71
C ALA A 490 -13.84 9.53 19.23
N THR A 491 -14.63 8.90 18.36
CA THR A 491 -15.96 8.37 18.69
C THR A 491 -15.98 6.87 19.00
N VAL A 492 -14.91 6.13 18.68
CA VAL A 492 -14.86 4.68 18.93
C VAL A 492 -14.26 4.34 20.29
N ASP A 493 -14.59 3.17 20.79
CA ASP A 493 -14.03 2.64 22.03
C ASP A 493 -12.56 2.25 21.82
N LYS A 494 -11.66 3.07 22.32
CA LYS A 494 -10.20 2.82 22.23
C LYS A 494 -9.76 1.63 23.09
N ASP A 495 -10.56 1.21 24.06
CA ASP A 495 -10.29 0.07 24.93
C ASP A 495 -10.81 -1.26 24.35
N TYR A 496 -11.67 -1.19 23.32
CA TYR A 496 -12.22 -2.37 22.66
C TYR A 496 -11.18 -3.17 21.90
N VAL A 497 -10.14 -2.53 21.42
CA VAL A 497 -9.05 -3.27 20.77
C VAL A 497 -8.40 -4.17 21.79
N PRO A 498 -8.45 -5.47 21.59
CA PRO A 498 -7.83 -6.40 22.52
C PRO A 498 -6.30 -6.22 22.45
N LYS A 499 -5.75 -5.36 23.33
CA LYS A 499 -4.31 -5.22 23.54
C LYS A 499 -3.62 -6.56 23.85
N SER A 500 -4.40 -7.58 24.20
CA SER A 500 -3.95 -8.92 24.56
C SER A 500 -4.17 -10.00 23.51
N GLY A 501 -4.73 -9.66 22.35
CA GLY A 501 -5.17 -10.63 21.36
C GLY A 501 -4.49 -10.53 20.01
N GLN A 502 -3.41 -9.75 19.89
CA GLN A 502 -2.60 -9.82 18.69
C GLN A 502 -2.05 -11.22 18.59
N LEU A 503 -2.62 -12.01 17.67
CA LEU A 503 -1.93 -13.20 17.20
C LEU A 503 -0.57 -12.71 16.69
N PRO A 504 0.54 -13.31 17.17
CA PRO A 504 1.84 -12.88 16.71
C PRO A 504 1.82 -12.91 15.17
N GLN A 505 2.44 -11.92 14.54
CA GLN A 505 2.64 -11.88 13.08
C GLN A 505 3.66 -12.95 12.67
N SER A 506 3.48 -14.17 13.18
CA SER A 506 4.28 -15.32 12.85
C SER A 506 3.73 -15.99 11.60
N TYR A 507 4.58 -16.73 10.91
CA TYR A 507 4.13 -17.64 9.87
C TYR A 507 3.10 -18.62 10.44
N VAL A 508 1.99 -18.77 9.73
CA VAL A 508 0.99 -19.80 10.04
C VAL A 508 1.58 -21.15 9.62
N SER A 509 1.45 -22.18 10.46
CA SER A 509 1.97 -23.51 10.09
C SER A 509 1.29 -24.04 8.81
N PRO A 510 1.97 -24.87 8.00
CA PRO A 510 1.36 -25.48 6.81
C PRO A 510 0.04 -26.21 7.12
N GLU A 511 -0.04 -26.89 8.27
CA GLU A 511 -1.24 -27.60 8.71
C GLU A 511 -2.41 -26.62 8.98
N ALA A 512 -2.12 -25.46 9.60
CA ALA A 512 -3.13 -24.44 9.85
C ALA A 512 -3.58 -23.72 8.57
N ILE A 513 -2.71 -23.62 7.55
CA ILE A 513 -3.08 -23.13 6.22
C ILE A 513 -4.05 -24.11 5.55
N ASP A 514 -3.74 -25.41 5.61
CA ASP A 514 -4.61 -26.44 5.04
C ASP A 514 -5.97 -26.48 5.74
N GLU A 515 -6.02 -26.38 7.07
CA GLU A 515 -7.28 -26.29 7.82
C GLU A 515 -8.08 -25.02 7.47
N ARG A 516 -7.41 -23.90 7.29
CA ARG A 516 -8.06 -22.62 6.88
C ARG A 516 -8.67 -22.70 5.49
N SER A 517 -8.02 -23.39 4.55
CA SER A 517 -8.53 -23.54 3.19
C SER A 517 -9.85 -24.31 3.11
N PHE A 518 -10.15 -25.15 4.10
CA PHE A 518 -11.46 -25.82 4.22
C PHE A 518 -12.56 -24.93 4.76
N ILE A 519 -12.20 -23.90 5.57
CA ILE A 519 -13.16 -22.95 6.16
C ILE A 519 -13.57 -21.90 5.13
N ASP A 520 -12.65 -21.51 4.24
CA ASP A 520 -12.89 -20.48 3.22
C ASP A 520 -13.69 -21.00 2.00
N THR A 521 -13.99 -22.30 1.93
CA THR A 521 -14.72 -22.91 0.79
C THR A 521 -16.18 -23.29 1.09
N ASP A 522 -16.63 -23.14 2.33
CA ASP A 522 -18.02 -23.39 2.77
C ASP A 522 -18.77 -22.07 3.08
#